data_bac451a540a9d5fad3c376a73b78c652
#
_entry.id   bac451a540a9d5fad3c376a73b78c652
#
_cell.length_a   1.000
_cell.length_b   1.000
_cell.length_c   1.000
_cell.angle_alpha   90.00
_cell.angle_beta   90.00
_cell.angle_gamma   90.00
#
_symmetry.space_group_name_H-M   'P 1'
#
loop_
_entity.id
_entity.type
_entity.pdbx_description
1 polymer ?
#
loop_
_entity_poly.entity_id
_entity_poly.type
_entity_poly.pdbx_seq_one_letter_code
_entity_poly.pdbx_strand_id
1 'polypeptide(L)'
;MPAVGDSKIEFNRAYIWLQANTDAPGAWRLTGSDNTPGANQDQSALVATGTVVSTRSLILANQLVYVTPSGGIDLADASTAATAKVAGVAVSNAVANGTITYTRNQPVNVVNVSTVVDGGPATLEIGKLYYLSSTTPGNYTRTPDTSTSGAVLVEVGLALDSSNMAIEIQREVVI
;
A
#
# COMPACT_ATOMS: atom_id res chain seq x y z
N MET A 1 30.38 24.35 18.22
CA MET A 1 29.76 23.95 16.93
C MET A 1 30.49 22.72 16.42
N PRO A 2 29.79 21.66 15.98
CA PRO A 2 30.42 20.55 15.29
C PRO A 2 31.09 21.05 14.00
N ALA A 3 32.15 20.36 13.58
CA ALA A 3 32.80 20.68 12.31
C ALA A 3 31.93 20.25 11.12
N VAL A 4 32.13 20.89 9.97
CA VAL A 4 31.46 20.49 8.73
C VAL A 4 31.93 19.08 8.38
N GLY A 5 30.97 18.17 8.17
CA GLY A 5 31.26 16.78 7.92
C GLY A 5 31.17 15.86 9.15
N ASP A 6 31.00 16.41 10.36
CA ASP A 6 30.72 15.59 11.52
C ASP A 6 29.42 14.81 11.31
N SER A 7 29.41 13.55 11.72
CA SER A 7 28.24 12.69 11.64
C SER A 7 27.66 12.43 13.02
N LYS A 8 26.34 12.41 13.11
CA LYS A 8 25.56 12.02 14.28
C LYS A 8 24.70 10.81 13.92
N ILE A 9 24.69 9.81 14.77
CA ILE A 9 23.83 8.63 14.61
C ILE A 9 22.77 8.67 15.70
N GLU A 10 21.51 8.70 15.32
CA GLU A 10 20.36 8.58 16.20
C GLU A 10 19.37 7.54 15.66
N PHE A 11 18.91 6.64 16.51
CA PHE A 11 17.89 5.63 16.16
C PHE A 11 18.13 4.91 14.82
N ASN A 12 19.35 4.46 14.57
CA ASN A 12 19.79 3.84 13.32
C ASN A 12 19.68 4.74 12.06
N ARG A 13 19.61 6.04 12.23
CA ARG A 13 19.65 7.03 11.16
C ARG A 13 20.94 7.83 11.23
N ALA A 14 21.58 8.04 10.09
CA ALA A 14 22.77 8.85 9.99
C ALA A 14 22.41 10.28 9.55
N TYR A 15 23.01 11.26 10.21
CA TYR A 15 22.86 12.67 9.88
C TYR A 15 24.23 13.25 9.59
N ILE A 16 24.29 14.23 8.70
CA ILE A 16 25.48 15.03 8.44
C ILE A 16 25.24 16.45 8.91
N TRP A 17 26.20 17.00 9.66
CA TRP A 17 26.18 18.42 10.00
C TRP A 17 26.52 19.24 8.77
N LEU A 18 25.58 20.04 8.31
CA LEU A 18 25.76 20.95 7.18
C LEU A 18 25.81 22.38 7.66
N GLN A 19 26.87 23.08 7.29
CA GLN A 19 27.04 24.52 7.56
C GLN A 19 26.57 25.35 6.37
N ALA A 20 25.70 24.92 5.58
CA ALA A 20 25.28 25.62 4.37
C ALA A 20 23.85 26.11 4.47
N ASN A 21 23.64 27.10 4.20
CA ASN A 21 23.17 28.41 3.76
C ASN A 21 21.76 28.50 3.15
N THR A 22 20.95 27.46 3.10
CA THR A 22 19.58 27.55 2.58
C THR A 22 18.53 27.38 3.65
N ASP A 23 18.91 26.84 4.79
CA ASP A 23 18.05 26.69 5.97
C ASP A 23 18.78 27.21 7.19
N ALA A 24 18.22 27.05 8.37
CA ALA A 24 18.88 27.47 9.60
C ALA A 24 20.32 26.94 9.63
N PRO A 25 21.32 27.83 9.69
CA PRO A 25 22.74 27.44 9.68
C PRO A 25 23.02 26.44 10.80
N GLY A 26 23.67 25.34 10.47
CA GLY A 26 24.00 24.31 11.44
C GLY A 26 22.88 23.32 11.80
N ALA A 27 21.89 23.15 10.96
CA ALA A 27 20.87 22.11 11.14
C ALA A 27 21.43 20.71 10.82
N TRP A 28 21.03 19.73 11.63
CA TRP A 28 21.30 18.32 11.34
C TRP A 28 20.38 17.84 10.23
N ARG A 29 20.93 17.15 9.25
CA ARG A 29 20.16 16.56 8.15
C ARG A 29 20.34 15.05 8.05
N LEU A 30 19.31 14.38 7.65
CA LEU A 30 19.34 12.95 7.38
C LEU A 30 20.15 12.69 6.10
N THR A 31 21.14 11.79 6.18
CA THR A 31 21.92 11.38 4.99
C THR A 31 21.04 10.60 4.03
N GLY A 32 21.17 10.86 2.75
CA GLY A 32 20.36 10.22 1.71
C GLY A 32 19.05 10.92 1.41
N SER A 33 18.79 12.06 2.07
CA SER A 33 17.65 12.88 1.74
C SER A 33 17.92 13.79 0.54
N ASP A 34 16.92 14.01 -0.29
CA ASP A 34 16.95 15.13 -1.18
C ASP A 34 16.95 16.41 -0.32
N ASN A 35 17.70 17.40 -0.70
CA ASN A 35 17.87 18.65 0.07
C ASN A 35 16.65 19.57 -0.02
N THR A 36 15.45 19.06 -0.25
CA THR A 36 14.24 19.87 -0.33
C THR A 36 13.73 20.17 1.07
N PRO A 37 13.73 21.44 1.53
CA PRO A 37 13.19 21.81 2.83
C PRO A 37 11.72 21.41 2.94
N GLY A 38 11.37 20.65 3.98
CA GLY A 38 10.01 20.19 4.22
C GLY A 38 9.59 18.94 3.46
N ALA A 39 10.48 18.31 2.68
CA ALA A 39 10.23 16.97 2.20
C ALA A 39 10.18 16.01 3.40
N ASN A 40 9.00 15.56 3.74
CA ASN A 40 8.81 14.44 4.64
C ASN A 40 9.35 13.19 3.95
N GLN A 41 10.54 12.80 4.33
CA GLN A 41 11.46 11.98 3.59
C GLN A 41 11.11 10.53 3.45
N ASP A 42 10.11 10.00 4.06
CA ASP A 42 10.02 8.56 4.12
C ASP A 42 8.64 7.97 3.89
N GLN A 43 7.76 8.77 3.39
CA GLN A 43 6.47 8.32 2.94
C GLN A 43 6.25 8.71 1.47
N SER A 44 7.28 8.56 0.64
CA SER A 44 7.01 8.46 -0.79
C SER A 44 6.03 7.32 -0.93
N ALA A 45 4.79 7.68 -1.17
CA ALA A 45 3.79 6.71 -1.55
C ALA A 45 4.44 5.84 -2.62
N LEU A 46 4.62 4.56 -2.35
CA LEU A 46 5.15 3.65 -3.34
C LEU A 46 4.07 3.50 -4.42
N VAL A 47 4.10 4.44 -5.36
CA VAL A 47 3.20 4.44 -6.51
C VAL A 47 3.91 3.70 -7.64
N ALA A 48 3.30 2.64 -8.11
CA ALA A 48 3.79 1.86 -9.21
C ALA A 48 2.74 1.81 -10.33
N THR A 49 3.20 1.53 -11.54
CA THR A 49 2.33 1.34 -12.71
C THR A 49 2.55 -0.02 -13.32
N GLY A 50 1.52 -0.55 -13.98
CA GLY A 50 1.58 -1.81 -14.70
C GLY A 50 0.52 -1.88 -15.79
N THR A 51 0.50 -2.96 -16.52
CA THR A 51 -0.51 -3.23 -17.54
C THR A 51 -1.48 -4.30 -17.06
N VAL A 52 -2.78 -4.02 -17.13
CA VAL A 52 -3.84 -4.99 -16.77
C VAL A 52 -3.80 -6.18 -17.75
N VAL A 53 -3.90 -7.39 -17.23
CA VAL A 53 -3.94 -8.60 -18.07
C VAL A 53 -5.13 -8.58 -19.03
N SER A 54 -4.97 -9.18 -20.22
CA SER A 54 -6.00 -9.18 -21.27
C SER A 54 -7.28 -9.93 -20.90
N THR A 55 -7.20 -10.85 -19.94
CA THR A 55 -8.34 -11.65 -19.45
C THR A 55 -9.20 -10.90 -18.43
N ARG A 56 -8.70 -9.78 -17.85
CA ARG A 56 -9.43 -8.97 -16.90
C ARG A 56 -10.15 -7.84 -17.61
N SER A 57 -11.47 -7.83 -17.59
CA SER A 57 -12.28 -6.80 -18.26
C SER A 57 -12.11 -5.41 -17.62
N LEU A 58 -12.09 -5.35 -16.31
CA LEU A 58 -12.02 -4.09 -15.54
C LEU A 58 -11.39 -4.36 -14.16
N ILE A 59 -10.56 -3.43 -13.72
CA ILE A 59 -10.14 -3.24 -12.33
C ILE A 59 -10.68 -1.88 -11.90
N LEU A 60 -11.37 -1.83 -10.76
CA LEU A 60 -11.89 -0.59 -10.19
C LEU A 60 -10.85 0.06 -9.26
N ALA A 61 -10.93 1.38 -9.12
CA ALA A 61 -10.22 2.07 -8.05
C ALA A 61 -10.55 1.47 -6.69
N ASN A 62 -9.58 1.48 -5.80
CA ASN A 62 -9.61 0.87 -4.47
C ASN A 62 -9.62 -0.67 -4.44
N GLN A 63 -9.61 -1.40 -5.54
CA GLN A 63 -9.40 -2.84 -5.53
C GLN A 63 -7.94 -3.22 -5.28
N LEU A 64 -7.75 -4.36 -4.62
CA LEU A 64 -6.43 -4.95 -4.35
C LEU A 64 -5.91 -5.66 -5.60
N VAL A 65 -4.66 -5.41 -5.93
CA VAL A 65 -4.03 -5.96 -7.14
C VAL A 65 -2.74 -6.71 -6.82
N TYR A 66 -2.38 -7.67 -7.68
CA TYR A 66 -1.10 -8.37 -7.62
C TYR A 66 -0.41 -8.38 -8.98
N VAL A 67 0.89 -8.65 -8.99
CA VAL A 67 1.67 -8.84 -10.23
C VAL A 67 1.64 -10.31 -10.60
N THR A 68 1.13 -10.61 -11.79
CA THR A 68 1.10 -11.99 -12.31
C THR A 68 2.51 -12.48 -12.66
N PRO A 69 2.74 -13.80 -12.78
CA PRO A 69 4.04 -14.33 -13.22
C PRO A 69 4.49 -13.83 -14.61
N SER A 70 3.57 -13.42 -15.47
CA SER A 70 3.86 -12.80 -16.77
C SER A 70 4.18 -11.31 -16.71
N GLY A 71 4.15 -10.69 -15.51
CA GLY A 71 4.41 -9.27 -15.30
C GLY A 71 3.20 -8.35 -15.51
N GLY A 72 2.02 -8.90 -15.82
CA GLY A 72 0.78 -8.13 -15.88
C GLY A 72 0.19 -7.89 -14.48
N ILE A 73 -0.81 -7.02 -14.41
CA ILE A 73 -1.55 -6.72 -13.18
C ILE A 73 -2.93 -7.36 -13.24
N ASP A 74 -3.31 -8.06 -12.17
CA ASP A 74 -4.64 -8.63 -12.01
C ASP A 74 -5.15 -8.42 -10.57
N LEU A 75 -6.42 -8.76 -10.31
CA LEU A 75 -7.04 -8.68 -8.98
C LEU A 75 -6.43 -9.73 -8.04
N ALA A 76 -6.01 -9.29 -6.87
CA ALA A 76 -5.52 -10.18 -5.83
C ALA A 76 -6.67 -11.03 -5.25
N ASP A 77 -6.35 -12.25 -4.80
CA ASP A 77 -7.32 -13.21 -4.28
C ASP A 77 -6.67 -14.10 -3.22
N ALA A 78 -7.30 -14.20 -2.06
CA ALA A 78 -6.80 -14.98 -0.93
C ALA A 78 -7.11 -16.50 -1.05
N SER A 79 -7.74 -16.96 -2.12
CA SER A 79 -8.04 -18.37 -2.32
C SER A 79 -6.80 -19.22 -2.59
N THR A 80 -5.71 -18.63 -3.08
CA THR A 80 -4.43 -19.31 -3.33
C THR A 80 -3.22 -18.44 -3.01
N ALA A 81 -2.13 -19.06 -2.58
CA ALA A 81 -0.87 -18.34 -2.33
C ALA A 81 -0.27 -17.65 -3.56
N ALA A 82 -0.62 -18.09 -4.76
CA ALA A 82 -0.13 -17.49 -6.00
C ALA A 82 -0.75 -16.11 -6.26
N THR A 83 -2.04 -15.94 -5.96
CA THR A 83 -2.83 -14.73 -6.18
C THR A 83 -2.93 -13.81 -4.97
N ALA A 84 -2.55 -14.31 -3.77
CA ALA A 84 -2.60 -13.57 -2.51
C ALA A 84 -1.46 -12.56 -2.32
N LYS A 85 -0.50 -12.50 -3.23
CA LYS A 85 0.68 -11.60 -3.17
C LYS A 85 0.29 -10.17 -3.52
N VAL A 86 -0.41 -9.49 -2.63
CA VAL A 86 -0.89 -8.12 -2.86
C VAL A 86 0.28 -7.18 -3.17
N ALA A 87 0.27 -6.59 -4.36
CA ALA A 87 1.21 -5.56 -4.79
C ALA A 87 0.80 -4.16 -4.29
N GLY A 88 -0.51 -3.91 -4.22
CA GLY A 88 -1.05 -2.62 -3.76
C GLY A 88 -2.54 -2.47 -3.98
N VAL A 89 -3.00 -1.23 -3.83
CA VAL A 89 -4.38 -0.78 -4.05
C VAL A 89 -4.44 0.04 -5.33
N ALA A 90 -5.36 -0.28 -6.23
CA ALA A 90 -5.58 0.49 -7.47
C ALA A 90 -6.02 1.93 -7.15
N VAL A 91 -5.36 2.90 -7.77
CA VAL A 91 -5.65 4.33 -7.59
C VAL A 91 -6.73 4.81 -8.56
N SER A 92 -6.86 4.14 -9.70
CA SER A 92 -7.83 4.48 -10.75
C SER A 92 -8.41 3.22 -11.38
N ASN A 93 -9.52 3.38 -12.10
CA ASN A 93 -10.06 2.30 -12.92
C ASN A 93 -9.13 2.02 -14.12
N ALA A 94 -9.02 0.75 -14.50
CA ALA A 94 -8.31 0.35 -15.70
C ALA A 94 -8.97 -0.86 -16.37
N VAL A 95 -9.01 -0.86 -17.70
CA VAL A 95 -9.54 -1.96 -18.51
C VAL A 95 -8.42 -2.90 -18.97
N ALA A 96 -8.79 -4.03 -19.55
CA ALA A 96 -7.87 -4.98 -20.17
C ALA A 96 -6.83 -4.30 -21.06
N ASN A 97 -5.57 -4.68 -20.94
CA ASN A 97 -4.39 -4.10 -21.61
C ASN A 97 -4.17 -2.61 -21.33
N GLY A 98 -4.97 -1.98 -20.46
CA GLY A 98 -4.80 -0.59 -20.04
C GLY A 98 -3.73 -0.44 -18.98
N THR A 99 -3.20 0.77 -18.86
CA THR A 99 -2.27 1.11 -17.78
C THR A 99 -3.04 1.31 -16.48
N ILE A 100 -2.55 0.71 -15.40
CA ILE A 100 -3.07 0.88 -14.05
C ILE A 100 -1.98 1.44 -13.14
N THR A 101 -2.39 2.36 -12.27
CA THR A 101 -1.56 2.88 -11.17
C THR A 101 -2.05 2.28 -9.86
N TYR A 102 -1.14 1.82 -9.02
CA TYR A 102 -1.45 1.28 -7.71
C TYR A 102 -0.47 1.80 -6.66
N THR A 103 -0.91 1.83 -5.42
CA THR A 103 -0.14 2.36 -4.29
C THR A 103 -0.05 1.38 -3.14
N ARG A 104 0.99 1.54 -2.32
CA ARG A 104 1.25 0.72 -1.14
C ARG A 104 1.71 1.61 0.01
N ASN A 105 1.37 1.22 1.25
CA ASN A 105 1.86 1.86 2.46
C ASN A 105 1.49 3.34 2.61
N GLN A 106 0.27 3.71 2.22
CA GLN A 106 -0.28 5.04 2.50
C GLN A 106 -1.79 4.97 2.75
N PRO A 107 -2.36 5.98 3.43
CA PRO A 107 -3.80 6.05 3.58
C PRO A 107 -4.50 6.15 2.22
N VAL A 108 -5.57 5.40 2.06
CA VAL A 108 -6.41 5.38 0.85
C VAL A 108 -7.84 5.80 1.23
N ASN A 109 -8.42 6.71 0.45
CA ASN A 109 -9.83 7.01 0.53
C ASN A 109 -10.62 5.99 -0.30
N VAL A 110 -11.42 5.16 0.37
CA VAL A 110 -12.24 4.10 -0.24
C VAL A 110 -13.62 4.67 -0.55
N VAL A 111 -13.78 5.27 -1.71
CA VAL A 111 -15.02 5.97 -2.11
C VAL A 111 -16.16 5.02 -2.50
N ASN A 112 -15.86 3.76 -2.78
CA ASN A 112 -16.82 2.75 -3.26
C ASN A 112 -16.87 1.53 -2.31
N VAL A 113 -16.93 1.77 -1.01
CA VAL A 113 -16.89 0.73 0.05
C VAL A 113 -17.86 -0.43 -0.24
N SER A 114 -19.09 -0.14 -0.63
CA SER A 114 -20.10 -1.16 -0.93
C SER A 114 -19.75 -2.07 -2.12
N THR A 115 -18.81 -1.67 -2.97
CA THR A 115 -18.38 -2.46 -4.14
C THR A 115 -17.12 -3.26 -3.84
N VAL A 116 -16.18 -2.67 -3.07
CA VAL A 116 -14.85 -3.27 -2.85
C VAL A 116 -14.72 -3.98 -1.50
N VAL A 117 -15.74 -3.93 -0.65
CA VAL A 117 -15.77 -4.67 0.62
C VAL A 117 -16.85 -5.74 0.55
N ASP A 118 -16.52 -6.97 0.90
CA ASP A 118 -17.44 -8.09 0.91
C ASP A 118 -18.62 -7.83 1.86
N GLY A 119 -19.82 -8.25 1.42
CA GLY A 119 -21.06 -7.97 2.14
C GLY A 119 -21.65 -6.59 1.85
N GLY A 120 -20.98 -5.76 1.03
CA GLY A 120 -21.50 -4.49 0.53
C GLY A 120 -21.85 -3.45 1.61
N PRO A 121 -21.05 -3.26 2.68
CA PRO A 121 -21.36 -2.26 3.70
C PRO A 121 -21.31 -0.86 3.09
N ALA A 122 -22.13 0.07 3.62
CA ALA A 122 -22.15 1.44 3.13
C ALA A 122 -20.87 2.23 3.51
N THR A 123 -20.23 1.85 4.60
CA THR A 123 -19.04 2.50 5.16
C THR A 123 -18.05 1.50 5.72
N LEU A 124 -16.80 1.91 5.87
CA LEU A 124 -15.82 1.17 6.65
C LEU A 124 -16.21 1.19 8.15
N GLU A 125 -15.86 0.14 8.86
CA GLU A 125 -16.05 0.05 10.31
C GLU A 125 -14.78 0.53 11.01
N ILE A 126 -14.86 1.68 11.68
CA ILE A 126 -13.74 2.38 12.28
C ILE A 126 -12.99 1.49 13.27
N GLY A 127 -11.66 1.47 13.18
CA GLY A 127 -10.79 0.71 14.07
C GLY A 127 -10.77 -0.80 13.80
N LYS A 128 -11.38 -1.27 12.70
CA LYS A 128 -11.32 -2.68 12.29
C LYS A 128 -10.23 -2.92 11.26
N LEU A 129 -9.62 -4.10 11.38
CA LEU A 129 -8.70 -4.63 10.38
C LEU A 129 -9.49 -5.19 9.19
N TYR A 130 -8.92 -5.01 8.03
CA TYR A 130 -9.42 -5.54 6.76
C TYR A 130 -8.37 -6.45 6.13
N TYR A 131 -8.84 -7.50 5.53
CA TYR A 131 -8.05 -8.57 4.92
C TYR A 131 -8.38 -8.70 3.44
N LEU A 132 -7.50 -9.34 2.68
CA LEU A 132 -7.80 -9.74 1.31
C LEU A 132 -8.93 -10.79 1.30
N SER A 133 -9.92 -10.60 0.44
CA SER A 133 -11.01 -11.53 0.27
C SER A 133 -10.55 -12.80 -0.46
N SER A 134 -11.08 -13.97 -0.01
CA SER A 134 -11.02 -15.26 -0.72
C SER A 134 -12.29 -15.53 -1.54
N THR A 135 -13.31 -14.67 -1.42
CA THR A 135 -14.61 -14.85 -2.08
C THR A 135 -14.73 -14.01 -3.33
N THR A 136 -14.27 -12.76 -3.26
CA THR A 136 -14.36 -11.79 -4.37
C THR A 136 -12.98 -11.22 -4.67
N PRO A 137 -12.36 -11.58 -5.80
CA PRO A 137 -11.05 -11.06 -6.17
C PRO A 137 -11.00 -9.53 -6.15
N GLY A 138 -9.94 -8.99 -5.57
CA GLY A 138 -9.71 -7.55 -5.43
C GLY A 138 -10.44 -6.88 -4.26
N ASN A 139 -11.32 -7.59 -3.57
CA ASN A 139 -12.10 -7.03 -2.46
C ASN A 139 -11.39 -7.18 -1.11
N TYR A 140 -11.87 -6.36 -0.17
CA TYR A 140 -11.54 -6.46 1.24
C TYR A 140 -12.60 -7.27 1.99
N THR A 141 -12.20 -7.97 3.04
CA THR A 141 -13.13 -8.60 3.98
C THR A 141 -12.73 -8.30 5.42
N ARG A 142 -13.73 -8.29 6.33
CA ARG A 142 -13.47 -8.23 7.78
C ARG A 142 -13.38 -9.61 8.42
N THR A 143 -13.87 -10.62 7.70
CA THR A 143 -13.93 -12.00 8.16
C THR A 143 -13.15 -12.89 7.19
N PRO A 144 -11.81 -12.97 7.33
CA PRO A 144 -11.01 -13.81 6.46
C PRO A 144 -11.39 -15.29 6.65
N ASP A 145 -11.29 -16.08 5.59
CA ASP A 145 -11.48 -17.53 5.68
C ASP A 145 -10.26 -18.13 6.41
N THR A 146 -10.52 -18.68 7.58
CA THR A 146 -9.53 -19.39 8.39
C THR A 146 -9.84 -20.89 8.50
N SER A 147 -10.84 -21.37 7.79
CA SER A 147 -11.35 -22.75 7.88
C SER A 147 -10.95 -23.62 6.70
N THR A 148 -10.69 -23.02 5.54
CA THR A 148 -10.32 -23.74 4.33
C THR A 148 -8.83 -24.00 4.29
N SER A 149 -8.43 -25.28 4.25
CA SER A 149 -7.01 -25.64 4.11
C SER A 149 -6.44 -25.10 2.80
N GLY A 150 -5.32 -24.40 2.92
CA GLY A 150 -4.67 -23.72 1.78
C GLY A 150 -5.19 -22.30 1.52
N ALA A 151 -6.19 -21.82 2.26
CA ALA A 151 -6.57 -20.41 2.26
C ALA A 151 -5.40 -19.56 2.76
N VAL A 152 -5.34 -18.31 2.32
CA VAL A 152 -4.27 -17.40 2.64
C VAL A 152 -4.80 -16.19 3.39
N LEU A 153 -4.26 -15.94 4.56
CA LEU A 153 -4.55 -14.75 5.33
C LEU A 153 -3.58 -13.63 4.93
N VAL A 154 -4.09 -12.52 4.44
CA VAL A 154 -3.33 -11.30 4.16
C VAL A 154 -4.04 -10.13 4.82
N GLU A 155 -3.43 -9.55 5.83
CA GLU A 155 -3.89 -8.29 6.40
C GLU A 155 -3.51 -7.15 5.47
N VAL A 156 -4.46 -6.28 5.18
CA VAL A 156 -4.30 -5.20 4.20
C VAL A 156 -4.23 -3.84 4.88
N GLY A 157 -5.00 -3.63 5.95
CA GLY A 157 -4.98 -2.35 6.63
C GLY A 157 -6.07 -2.16 7.67
N LEU A 158 -6.04 -0.98 8.30
CA LEU A 158 -6.92 -0.56 9.39
C LEU A 158 -7.82 0.59 8.93
N ALA A 159 -9.12 0.49 9.16
CA ALA A 159 -10.04 1.61 8.92
C ALA A 159 -9.80 2.74 9.93
N LEU A 160 -9.45 3.92 9.43
CA LEU A 160 -9.23 5.13 10.22
C LEU A 160 -10.54 5.87 10.50
N ASP A 161 -11.43 5.86 9.52
CA ASP A 161 -12.79 6.42 9.60
C ASP A 161 -13.73 5.66 8.66
N SER A 162 -14.90 6.22 8.39
CA SER A 162 -15.94 5.58 7.56
C SER A 162 -15.55 5.39 6.08
N SER A 163 -14.49 6.02 5.61
CA SER A 163 -14.05 6.01 4.20
C SER A 163 -12.54 5.92 4.01
N ASN A 164 -11.74 6.17 5.04
CA ASN A 164 -10.28 6.14 4.94
C ASN A 164 -9.69 4.91 5.63
N MET A 165 -8.75 4.26 4.94
CA MET A 165 -8.02 3.10 5.44
C MET A 165 -6.51 3.37 5.39
N ALA A 166 -5.82 3.11 6.50
CA ALA A 166 -4.37 3.01 6.50
C ALA A 166 -3.99 1.67 5.86
N ILE A 167 -3.33 1.72 4.72
CA ILE A 167 -2.89 0.50 4.03
C ILE A 167 -1.52 0.08 4.59
N GLU A 168 -1.47 -1.14 5.10
CA GLU A 168 -0.26 -1.78 5.61
C GLU A 168 -0.31 -3.27 5.27
N ILE A 169 0.09 -3.60 4.04
CA ILE A 169 0.00 -4.97 3.53
C ILE A 169 1.03 -5.85 4.24
N GLN A 170 0.55 -6.79 5.02
CA GLN A 170 1.37 -7.78 5.73
C GLN A 170 1.74 -8.96 4.83
N ARG A 171 2.66 -9.80 5.33
CA ARG A 171 2.99 -11.05 4.64
C ARG A 171 1.81 -12.01 4.69
N GLU A 172 1.68 -12.76 3.60
CA GLU A 172 0.70 -13.85 3.53
C GLU A 172 1.04 -14.97 4.53
N VAL A 173 0.01 -15.50 5.17
CA VAL A 173 0.07 -16.71 6.02
C VAL A 173 -0.87 -17.75 5.43
N VAL A 174 -0.33 -18.91 5.06
CA VAL A 174 -1.13 -20.05 4.58
C VAL A 174 -1.69 -20.78 5.78
N ILE A 175 -2.97 -21.10 5.75
CA ILE A 175 -3.73 -21.78 6.82
C ILE A 175 -3.87 -23.27 6.53
#